data_3bdefe0d86ff664f2993ed5e4b2cc707
#
_entry.id   3bdefe0d86ff664f2993ed5e4b2cc707
#
_cell.length_a   1.000
_cell.length_b   1.000
_cell.length_c   1.000
_cell.angle_alpha   90.00
_cell.angle_beta   90.00
_cell.angle_gamma   90.00
#
_symmetry.space_group_name_H-M   'P 1'
#
loop_
_entity.id
_entity.type
_entity.pdbx_description
1 polymer ?
#
loop_
_entity_poly.entity_id
_entity_poly.type
_entity_poly.pdbx_seq_one_letter_code
_entity_poly.pdbx_strand_id
1 'polypeptide(L)'
;MSTHANNTAAESAVNPATQLNVLGDECARTILIAASEGPRTAKELTEKADCSSATVYRRINNLLESELLAECIRFEKNGSHTTAYEATIDHLRVEIGSDGIAVSAAHSDSSIETRALIEPSCPSDQ
;
A
#
# COMPACT_ATOMS: atom_id res chain seq x y z
N MET A 1 9.90 -26.94 -0.76
CA MET A 1 9.42 -26.76 -0.61
C MET A 1 9.15 -26.22 -0.14
N SER A 2 9.26 -25.99 -0.02
CA SER A 2 8.75 -25.57 0.50
C SER A 2 8.48 -24.90 0.86
N THR A 3 8.62 -24.73 0.93
CA THR A 3 8.19 -24.35 1.31
C THR A 3 7.74 -23.79 1.64
N HIS A 4 7.68 -23.84 1.84
CA HIS A 4 7.00 -23.52 2.12
C HIS A 4 6.67 -22.84 2.79
N ALA A 5 6.95 -22.91 3.18
CA ALA A 5 6.58 -22.49 3.77
C ALA A 5 6.42 -21.65 3.93
N ASN A 6 6.54 -21.36 3.93
CA ASN A 6 6.25 -20.71 4.02
C ASN A 6 5.79 -20.00 3.89
N ASN A 7 5.72 -19.88 3.82
CA ASN A 7 5.27 -19.30 3.55
C ASN A 7 4.50 -18.87 3.88
N THR A 8 4.35 -19.14 4.14
CA THR A 8 3.49 -18.78 4.56
C THR A 8 3.28 -17.67 5.08
N ALA A 9 3.77 -17.65 5.71
CA ALA A 9 3.40 -16.62 6.31
C ALA A 9 3.41 -15.54 5.64
N ALA A 10 4.22 -15.71 5.16
CA ALA A 10 4.32 -14.72 4.50
C ALA A 10 3.20 -14.47 3.98
N GLU A 11 2.63 -15.30 4.22
CA GLU A 11 1.75 -15.20 3.80
C GLU A 11 1.12 -14.13 3.49
N SER A 12 0.69 -13.74 3.78
CA SER A 12 -0.13 -12.66 3.49
C SER A 12 0.61 -11.42 3.21
N ALA A 13 1.81 -11.37 3.56
CA ALA A 13 2.54 -10.13 3.45
C ALA A 13 2.81 -9.81 1.98
N VAL A 14 2.44 -8.62 1.59
CA VAL A 14 2.71 -8.15 0.25
C VAL A 14 4.16 -7.74 0.15
N ASN A 15 4.75 -8.02 -0.99
CA ASN A 15 6.14 -7.67 -1.26
C ASN A 15 6.31 -6.14 -1.22
N PRO A 16 7.23 -5.61 -0.41
CA PRO A 16 7.43 -4.16 -0.37
C PRO A 16 7.80 -3.54 -1.71
N ALA A 17 8.37 -4.31 -2.63
CA ALA A 17 8.65 -3.78 -3.96
C ALA A 17 7.35 -3.45 -4.68
N THR A 18 6.30 -4.24 -4.48
CA THR A 18 4.99 -3.96 -5.05
C THR A 18 4.42 -2.68 -4.44
N GLN A 19 4.60 -2.50 -3.13
CA GLN A 19 4.16 -1.28 -2.47
C GLN A 19 4.87 -0.06 -3.03
N LEU A 20 6.17 -0.18 -3.28
CA LEU A 20 6.93 0.91 -3.85
C LEU A 20 6.40 1.28 -5.24
N ASN A 21 6.07 0.28 -6.05
CA ASN A 21 5.53 0.53 -7.38
C ASN A 21 4.22 1.30 -7.32
N VAL A 22 3.34 0.93 -6.37
CA VAL A 22 2.06 1.62 -6.24
C VAL A 22 2.29 3.07 -5.85
N LEU A 23 3.27 3.33 -4.99
CA LEU A 23 3.55 4.70 -4.55
C LEU A 23 4.19 5.55 -5.64
N GLY A 24 4.54 4.97 -6.76
CA GLY A 24 5.00 5.74 -7.90
C GLY A 24 3.89 6.52 -8.59
N ASP A 25 2.65 6.28 -8.26
CA ASP A 25 1.52 6.96 -8.87
C ASP A 25 1.07 8.14 -8.02
N GLU A 26 0.91 9.29 -8.65
CA GLU A 26 0.58 10.51 -7.91
C GLU A 26 -0.81 10.43 -7.27
N CYS A 27 -1.78 9.88 -7.98
CA CYS A 27 -3.13 9.75 -7.44
C CYS A 27 -3.12 8.83 -6.22
N ALA A 28 -2.38 7.72 -6.29
CA ALA A 28 -2.29 6.80 -5.17
C ALA A 28 -1.65 7.47 -3.96
N ARG A 29 -0.61 8.28 -4.18
CA ARG A 29 0.03 9.00 -3.08
C ARG A 29 -0.94 9.96 -2.40
N THR A 30 -1.73 10.69 -3.19
CA THR A 30 -2.69 11.64 -2.64
C THR A 30 -3.73 10.93 -1.79
N ILE A 31 -4.24 9.79 -2.30
CA ILE A 31 -5.21 9.00 -1.56
C ILE A 31 -4.61 8.52 -0.23
N LEU A 32 -3.40 8.01 -0.27
CA LEU A 32 -2.77 7.47 0.92
C LEU A 32 -2.53 8.56 1.97
N ILE A 33 -2.10 9.73 1.52
CA ILE A 33 -1.89 10.85 2.44
C ILE A 33 -3.19 11.22 3.12
N ALA A 34 -4.28 11.33 2.35
CA ALA A 34 -5.57 11.68 2.92
C ALA A 34 -6.04 10.62 3.91
N ALA A 35 -5.84 9.35 3.59
CA ALA A 35 -6.26 8.25 4.44
C ALA A 35 -5.39 8.11 5.69
N SER A 36 -4.20 8.70 5.70
CA SER A 36 -3.34 8.65 6.88
C SER A 36 -3.78 9.64 7.93
N GLU A 37 -4.62 10.60 7.57
CA GLU A 37 -5.16 11.56 8.53
C GLU A 37 -6.34 10.99 9.29
N GLY A 38 -6.90 9.89 8.81
CA GLY A 38 -8.05 9.25 9.40
C GLY A 38 -8.85 8.54 8.33
N PRO A 39 -9.84 7.75 8.71
CA PRO A 39 -10.65 7.03 7.71
C PRO A 39 -11.36 7.99 6.77
N ARG A 40 -11.31 7.69 5.47
CA ARG A 40 -11.94 8.50 4.43
C ARG A 40 -12.80 7.62 3.54
N THR A 41 -13.98 8.11 3.19
CA THR A 41 -14.82 7.40 2.22
C THR A 41 -14.26 7.59 0.81
N ALA A 42 -14.71 6.72 -0.12
CA ALA A 42 -14.29 6.87 -1.51
C ALA A 42 -14.67 8.23 -2.07
N LYS A 43 -15.84 8.74 -1.67
CA LYS A 43 -16.26 10.06 -2.13
C LYS A 43 -15.32 11.15 -1.63
N GLU A 44 -14.94 11.08 -0.35
CA GLU A 44 -14.02 12.06 0.19
C GLU A 44 -12.65 11.98 -0.48
N LEU A 45 -12.22 10.77 -0.79
CA LEU A 45 -10.94 10.60 -1.48
C LEU A 45 -11.00 11.15 -2.90
N THR A 46 -12.13 10.97 -3.57
CA THR A 46 -12.32 11.54 -4.90
C THR A 46 -12.26 13.06 -4.86
N GLU A 47 -12.83 13.65 -3.81
CA GLU A 47 -12.81 15.10 -3.69
C GLU A 47 -11.41 15.64 -3.40
N LYS A 48 -10.60 14.86 -2.69
CA LYS A 48 -9.24 15.30 -2.38
C LYS A 48 -8.25 15.05 -3.51
N ALA A 49 -8.45 13.97 -4.26
CA ALA A 49 -7.55 13.64 -5.34
C ALA A 49 -7.98 14.36 -6.61
N ASP A 50 -7.00 14.83 -7.36
CA ASP A 50 -7.27 15.53 -8.61
C ASP A 50 -7.31 14.51 -9.74
N CYS A 51 -8.22 13.54 -9.62
CA CYS A 51 -8.34 12.44 -10.56
C CYS A 51 -9.82 12.15 -10.76
N SER A 52 -10.15 11.45 -11.85
CA SER A 52 -11.53 11.03 -12.05
C SER A 52 -11.91 10.00 -11.00
N SER A 53 -13.21 9.86 -10.75
CA SER A 53 -13.64 8.88 -9.76
C SER A 53 -13.27 7.47 -10.18
N ALA A 54 -13.31 7.16 -11.48
CA ALA A 54 -12.91 5.83 -11.95
C ALA A 54 -11.45 5.57 -11.61
N THR A 55 -10.58 6.57 -11.79
CA THR A 55 -9.18 6.43 -11.45
C THR A 55 -9.00 6.25 -9.94
N VAL A 56 -9.75 7.03 -9.15
CA VAL A 56 -9.65 6.93 -7.69
C VAL A 56 -10.03 5.52 -7.23
N TYR A 57 -11.14 4.97 -7.74
CA TYR A 57 -11.54 3.63 -7.34
C TYR A 57 -10.48 2.59 -7.72
N ARG A 58 -9.89 2.74 -8.90
CA ARG A 58 -8.85 1.81 -9.33
C ARG A 58 -7.62 1.90 -8.42
N ARG A 59 -7.25 3.12 -8.03
CA ARG A 59 -6.11 3.31 -7.14
C ARG A 59 -6.39 2.81 -5.73
N ILE A 60 -7.64 2.98 -5.25
CA ILE A 60 -8.03 2.42 -3.97
C ILE A 60 -7.83 0.90 -3.99
N ASN A 61 -8.28 0.25 -5.06
CA ASN A 61 -8.10 -1.20 -5.18
C ASN A 61 -6.62 -1.58 -5.19
N ASN A 62 -5.80 -0.83 -5.91
CA ASN A 62 -4.36 -1.09 -5.93
C ASN A 62 -3.76 -0.96 -4.53
N LEU A 63 -4.18 0.05 -3.78
CA LEU A 63 -3.67 0.28 -2.44
C LEU A 63 -4.14 -0.80 -1.46
N LEU A 64 -5.38 -1.27 -1.62
CA LEU A 64 -5.88 -2.36 -0.79
C LEU A 64 -5.12 -3.65 -1.08
N GLU A 65 -4.90 -3.95 -2.36
CA GLU A 65 -4.20 -5.18 -2.74
C GLU A 65 -2.75 -5.17 -2.29
N SER A 66 -2.13 -4.00 -2.22
CA SER A 66 -0.75 -3.90 -1.78
C SER A 66 -0.64 -3.64 -0.27
N GLU A 67 -1.77 -3.72 0.44
CA GLU A 67 -1.82 -3.61 1.90
C GLU A 67 -1.29 -2.28 2.41
N LEU A 68 -1.51 -1.23 1.64
CA LEU A 68 -1.23 0.13 2.08
C LEU A 68 -2.46 0.80 2.66
N LEU A 69 -3.64 0.29 2.30
CA LEU A 69 -4.92 0.73 2.85
C LEU A 69 -5.66 -0.46 3.40
N ALA A 70 -6.55 -0.20 4.35
CA ALA A 70 -7.50 -1.19 4.83
C ALA A 70 -8.88 -0.58 4.83
N GLU A 71 -9.90 -1.41 4.57
CA GLU A 71 -11.28 -0.99 4.70
C GLU A 71 -11.68 -0.97 6.16
N CYS A 72 -12.51 -0.01 6.50
CA CYS A 72 -13.11 0.04 7.82
C CYS A 72 -14.53 0.58 7.68
N ILE A 73 -15.30 0.48 8.76
CA ILE A 73 -16.65 1.00 8.78
C ILE A 73 -16.63 2.29 9.59
N ARG A 74 -17.18 3.34 8.99
CA ARG A 74 -17.30 4.62 9.68
C ARG A 74 -18.77 4.84 10.00
N PHE A 75 -19.04 5.17 11.26
CA PHE A 75 -20.39 5.43 11.71
C PHE A 75 -20.67 6.92 11.57
N GLU A 76 -21.76 7.24 10.91
CA GLU A 76 -22.14 8.63 10.69
C GLU A 76 -23.07 9.11 11.79
N LYS A 77 -23.18 10.43 11.93
CA LYS A 77 -24.01 11.00 12.97
C LYS A 77 -25.47 10.63 12.83
N ASN A 78 -25.90 10.37 11.60
CA ASN A 78 -27.30 10.00 11.35
C ASN A 78 -27.57 8.52 11.60
N GLY A 79 -26.59 7.79 12.12
CA GLY A 79 -26.77 6.37 12.43
C GLY A 79 -26.44 5.43 11.29
N SER A 80 -26.12 5.95 10.12
CA SER A 80 -25.76 5.09 8.99
C SER A 80 -24.30 4.68 9.08
N HIS A 81 -23.98 3.61 8.35
CA HIS A 81 -22.60 3.11 8.24
C HIS A 81 -22.12 3.37 6.83
N THR A 82 -20.85 3.63 6.69
CA THR A 82 -20.28 3.79 5.36
C THR A 82 -18.90 3.18 5.35
N THR A 83 -18.53 2.62 4.20
CA THR A 83 -17.20 2.07 4.02
C THR A 83 -16.20 3.20 3.93
N ALA A 84 -15.12 3.08 4.67
CA ALA A 84 -14.05 4.06 4.65
C ALA A 84 -12.73 3.32 4.51
N TYR A 85 -11.67 4.05 4.27
CA TYR A 85 -10.35 3.50 4.03
C TYR A 85 -9.35 4.27 4.88
N GLU A 86 -8.44 3.56 5.49
CA GLU A 86 -7.40 4.19 6.29
C GLU A 86 -6.05 3.60 5.95
N ALA A 87 -5.03 4.42 6.10
CA ALA A 87 -3.67 3.97 5.81
C ALA A 87 -3.20 2.99 6.87
N THR A 88 -2.50 1.95 6.45
CA THR A 88 -2.01 0.92 7.35
C THR A 88 -0.49 0.82 7.36
N ILE A 89 0.19 1.73 6.69
CA ILE A 89 1.65 1.71 6.64
C ILE A 89 2.19 2.97 7.29
N ASP A 90 3.23 2.80 8.10
CA ASP A 90 3.90 3.93 8.73
C ASP A 90 5.01 4.47 7.87
N HIS A 91 5.81 3.58 7.30
CA HIS A 91 6.89 4.04 6.43
C HIS A 91 7.34 2.92 5.49
N LEU A 92 7.96 3.36 4.43
CA LEU A 92 8.61 2.49 3.47
C LEU A 92 10.02 3.02 3.33
N ARG A 93 11.00 2.16 3.58
CA ARG A 93 12.41 2.55 3.52
C ARG A 93 13.06 1.94 2.29
N VAL A 94 13.80 2.73 1.56
CA VAL A 94 14.46 2.29 0.34
C VAL A 94 15.95 2.53 0.50
N GLU A 95 16.74 1.49 0.32
CA GLU A 95 18.20 1.57 0.35
C GLU A 95 18.73 1.10 -1.00
N ILE A 96 19.61 1.86 -1.56
CA ILE A 96 20.13 1.58 -2.90
C ILE A 96 21.60 1.23 -2.80
N GLY A 97 21.96 0.08 -3.34
CA GLY A 97 23.33 -0.37 -3.34
C GLY A 97 23.63 -1.15 -4.61
N SER A 98 24.88 -1.61 -4.72
CA SER A 98 25.29 -2.34 -5.90
C SER A 98 24.60 -3.69 -6.03
N ASP A 99 24.10 -4.23 -4.91
CA ASP A 99 23.37 -5.50 -4.92
C ASP A 99 21.92 -5.33 -5.35
N GLY A 100 21.44 -4.11 -5.44
CA GLY A 100 20.06 -3.86 -5.79
C GLY A 100 19.45 -2.82 -4.88
N ILE A 101 18.12 -2.83 -4.83
CA ILE A 101 17.36 -1.88 -4.03
C ILE A 101 16.64 -2.66 -2.96
N ALA A 102 16.96 -2.39 -1.71
CA ALA A 102 16.30 -3.04 -0.57
C ALA A 102 15.14 -2.16 -0.13
N VAL A 103 13.96 -2.75 -0.05
CA VAL A 103 12.76 -2.03 0.35
C VAL A 103 12.20 -2.72 1.60
N SER A 104 11.94 -1.94 2.63
CA SER A 104 11.33 -2.48 3.84
C SER A 104 10.15 -1.62 4.24
N ALA A 105 9.15 -2.26 4.82
CA ALA A 105 7.89 -1.61 5.15
C ALA A 105 7.52 -1.91 6.60
N ALA A 106 7.05 -0.90 7.30
CA ALA A 106 6.53 -1.04 8.65
C ALA A 106 5.07 -0.65 8.65
N HIS A 107 4.23 -1.54 9.14
CA HIS A 107 2.78 -1.34 9.16
C HIS A 107 2.33 -0.88 10.53
N SER A 108 1.29 -0.05 10.54
CA SER A 108 0.84 0.63 11.75
C SER A 108 0.46 -0.32 12.87
N ASP A 109 -0.14 -1.44 12.53
CA ASP A 109 -0.67 -2.35 13.53
C ASP A 109 0.26 -3.52 13.80
N SER A 110 1.50 -3.45 13.34
CA SER A 110 2.39 -4.58 13.45
C SER A 110 3.77 -4.11 13.86
N SER A 111 4.41 -4.87 14.73
CA SER A 111 5.80 -4.62 15.05
C SER A 111 6.72 -5.30 14.05
N ILE A 112 6.15 -6.03 13.10
CA ILE A 112 6.92 -6.77 12.12
C ILE A 112 7.17 -5.88 10.91
N GLU A 113 8.42 -5.80 10.52
CA GLU A 113 8.81 -5.08 9.32
C GLU A 113 9.02 -6.08 8.20
N THR A 114 8.40 -5.86 7.05
CA THR A 114 8.62 -6.71 5.89
C THR A 114 9.71 -6.11 5.04
N ARG A 115 10.38 -6.97 4.26
CA ARG A 115 11.54 -6.54 3.50
C ARG A 115 11.62 -7.31 2.20
N ALA A 116 12.11 -6.65 1.16
CA ALA A 116 12.33 -7.26 -0.14
C ALA A 116 13.55 -6.63 -0.78
N LEU A 117 14.20 -7.38 -1.65
CA LEU A 117 15.33 -6.90 -2.41
C LEU A 117 14.97 -6.94 -3.89
N ILE A 118 15.14 -5.80 -4.55
CA ILE A 118 14.97 -5.72 -6.00
C ILE A 118 16.37 -5.80 -6.59
N GLU A 119 16.65 -6.92 -7.26
CA GLU A 119 17.97 -7.14 -7.82
C GLU A 119 18.11 -6.43 -9.14
N PRO A 120 19.33 -6.12 -9.54
CA PRO A 120 19.55 -5.52 -10.86
C PRO A 120 19.00 -6.45 -11.93
N SER A 121 18.20 -5.95 -12.80
CA SER A 121 17.63 -6.76 -13.87
C SER A 121 18.30 -6.46 -15.17
N CYS A 122 19.55 -6.22 -15.15
CA CYS A 122 20.29 -5.94 -16.34
C CYS A 122 20.44 -7.20 -17.13
N PRO A 123 20.00 -7.23 -18.28
CA PRO A 123 20.15 -8.41 -19.10
C PRO A 123 21.55 -8.52 -19.60
N SER A 124 22.06 -8.93 -19.92
CA SER A 124 23.09 -8.82 -20.20
C SER A 124 23.53 -8.92 -21.42
N ASP A 125 23.26 -8.60 -21.42
CA ASP A 125 23.55 -8.52 -22.05
C ASP A 125 24.02 -8.45 -22.47
N GLN A 126 24.20 -8.58 -22.52
CA GLN A 126 24.45 -8.48 -22.76
C GLN A 126 24.68 -8.56 -23.10
#